data_a9e63c32be6df3c03f90a009ec7ed812
#
_entry.id   a9e63c32be6df3c03f90a009ec7ed812
#
_cell.length_a   1.000
_cell.length_b   1.000
_cell.length_c   1.000
_cell.angle_alpha   90.00
_cell.angle_beta   90.00
_cell.angle_gamma   90.00
#
_symmetry.space_group_name_H-M   'P 1'
#
loop_
_entity.id
_entity.type
_entity.pdbx_description
1 polymer ?
#
loop_
_entity_poly.entity_id
_entity_poly.type
_entity_poly.pdbx_seq_one_letter_code
_entity_poly.pdbx_strand_id
1 'polypeptide(L)'
;MGAAALLLSGVSMTSVAQAKQMNANQSANEPALLREWTGPYDGVPPWDQVKVSQFPAAFQAAMDASKAEFEAMLAKPEAITFENTITASELSGEKIGRLFSIWGVHSSNLSNPEVRKIQAEWEPKLSAFFSELSLDARYFQRVKYLYDQRINLGLDAKQMRLLERTYDGLVRNGAMLDAAQKAQVIRIETDLAKKFSAFSEKVLADEESFILITQEADLAGLPESFVASLQAAAKAKGQNGWAVVNTRSAVQPFLENSTRRDLREKVWQAFTKRGDNKDANDTNATIAEILKLRQQRAEILGFATHAHYRMADTMAQDPNKAMDLMMKVWPAAAARVREEVADMQAIANADNITIAPWDYRFYAEKVRKAKYDLDQEAVKPYFQLDNMVAAMFDAAGKLYGMSFTENTGTVPVFEPKVRTFEVRRDGKVIGLFYLDNFARAGKRSGAWMTTYRSQHALGGKNNIVLASNNNNFVPGADGVPTLISIDDASTLFHEFGHAIHYLNYDITWPGLGGTPRDFVEYPSQVN
;
A
#
# COMPACT_ATOMS: atom_id res chain seq x y z
N MET A 1 56.98 -22.19 41.84
CA MET A 1 56.22 -23.46 42.02
C MET A 1 54.82 -23.07 42.46
N GLY A 2 53.80 -23.41 41.69
CA GLY A 2 52.43 -23.10 42.01
C GLY A 2 51.59 -23.09 40.71
N ALA A 3 51.16 -24.27 40.26
CA ALA A 3 50.33 -24.46 39.09
C ALA A 3 48.90 -23.95 39.37
N ALA A 4 48.41 -23.03 38.56
CA ALA A 4 47.00 -22.62 38.52
C ALA A 4 46.29 -23.49 37.49
N ALA A 5 45.35 -24.32 37.93
CA ALA A 5 44.51 -25.18 37.10
C ALA A 5 43.45 -24.33 36.37
N LEU A 6 43.44 -24.40 35.07
CA LEU A 6 42.31 -23.91 34.22
C LEU A 6 41.13 -24.86 34.39
N LEU A 7 40.05 -24.40 34.99
CA LEU A 7 38.75 -25.02 34.90
C LEU A 7 38.07 -24.55 33.59
N LEU A 8 38.15 -25.35 32.55
CA LEU A 8 37.31 -25.27 31.37
C LEU A 8 35.91 -25.77 31.75
N SER A 9 34.99 -24.84 31.91
CA SER A 9 33.56 -25.15 32.02
C SER A 9 33.05 -25.64 30.66
N GLY A 10 32.92 -26.95 30.53
CA GLY A 10 32.29 -27.59 29.40
C GLY A 10 30.79 -27.27 29.39
N VAL A 11 30.38 -26.33 28.52
CA VAL A 11 29.00 -26.21 28.16
C VAL A 11 28.64 -27.46 27.36
N SER A 12 27.82 -28.31 27.95
CA SER A 12 27.41 -29.59 27.40
C SER A 12 26.78 -29.45 26.02
N MET A 13 27.31 -30.14 25.00
CA MET A 13 26.74 -30.25 23.66
C MET A 13 25.28 -30.76 23.68
N THR A 14 24.84 -31.38 24.74
CA THR A 14 23.45 -31.80 24.97
C THR A 14 22.49 -30.64 25.15
N SER A 15 22.92 -29.49 25.72
CA SER A 15 22.04 -28.32 25.90
C SER A 15 21.75 -27.58 24.59
N VAL A 16 22.73 -27.52 23.67
CA VAL A 16 22.56 -26.89 22.35
C VAL A 16 21.70 -27.78 21.43
N ALA A 17 21.85 -29.12 21.51
CA ALA A 17 21.01 -30.06 20.76
C ALA A 17 19.57 -30.06 21.29
N GLN A 18 19.37 -30.00 22.59
CA GLN A 18 18.03 -29.91 23.20
C GLN A 18 17.36 -28.55 22.90
N ALA A 19 18.09 -27.44 22.92
CA ALA A 19 17.55 -26.16 22.53
C ALA A 19 17.16 -26.11 21.03
N LYS A 20 17.99 -26.69 20.15
CA LYS A 20 17.65 -26.85 18.72
C LYS A 20 16.45 -27.80 18.51
N GLN A 21 16.31 -28.84 19.29
CA GLN A 21 15.21 -29.79 19.18
C GLN A 21 13.91 -29.23 19.77
N MET A 22 13.99 -28.43 20.83
CA MET A 22 12.85 -27.66 21.37
C MET A 22 12.40 -26.60 20.38
N ASN A 23 13.31 -25.86 19.75
CA ASN A 23 12.99 -24.90 18.70
C ASN A 23 12.40 -25.58 17.46
N ALA A 24 12.91 -26.75 17.04
CA ALA A 24 12.36 -27.52 15.92
C ALA A 24 10.95 -28.05 16.21
N ASN A 25 10.67 -28.50 17.44
CA ASN A 25 9.34 -28.96 17.85
C ASN A 25 8.33 -27.78 18.04
N GLN A 26 8.80 -26.61 18.48
CA GLN A 26 7.97 -25.40 18.52
C GLN A 26 7.63 -24.90 17.12
N SER A 27 8.57 -24.95 16.17
CA SER A 27 8.33 -24.56 14.79
C SER A 27 7.37 -25.51 14.04
N ALA A 28 7.28 -26.77 14.41
CA ALA A 28 6.36 -27.75 13.80
C ALA A 28 4.88 -27.47 14.15
N ASN A 29 4.60 -26.91 15.31
CA ASN A 29 3.26 -26.54 15.78
C ASN A 29 2.89 -25.07 15.47
N GLU A 30 3.83 -24.27 14.97
CA GLU A 30 3.57 -22.87 14.63
C GLU A 30 2.72 -22.79 13.36
N PRO A 31 1.67 -21.93 13.32
CA PRO A 31 0.90 -21.70 12.11
C PRO A 31 1.82 -21.36 10.92
N ALA A 32 1.57 -21.99 9.77
CA ALA A 32 2.45 -21.86 8.60
C ALA A 32 2.71 -20.39 8.20
N LEU A 33 1.72 -19.52 8.39
CA LEU A 33 1.82 -18.10 8.08
C LEU A 33 2.76 -17.30 9.01
N LEU A 34 3.15 -17.85 10.16
CA LEU A 34 4.04 -17.19 11.12
C LEU A 34 5.49 -17.67 11.03
N ARG A 35 5.73 -18.76 10.31
CA ARG A 35 7.07 -19.32 10.15
C ARG A 35 8.01 -18.34 9.46
N GLU A 36 9.30 -18.47 9.74
CA GLU A 36 10.32 -17.76 8.97
C GLU A 36 10.22 -18.12 7.50
N TRP A 37 10.35 -17.13 6.66
CA TRP A 37 10.41 -17.35 5.22
C TRP A 37 11.73 -18.00 4.86
N THR A 38 11.69 -19.01 4.01
CA THR A 38 12.85 -19.80 3.59
C THR A 38 13.05 -19.73 2.09
N GLY A 39 14.20 -20.19 1.60
CA GLY A 39 14.55 -20.19 0.18
C GLY A 39 15.46 -19.03 -0.22
N PRO A 40 15.47 -18.66 -1.51
CA PRO A 40 16.32 -17.60 -2.02
C PRO A 40 15.96 -16.22 -1.43
N TYR A 41 16.84 -15.25 -1.60
CA TYR A 41 16.64 -13.86 -1.17
C TYR A 41 16.40 -13.72 0.35
N ASP A 42 17.11 -14.51 1.18
CA ASP A 42 16.88 -14.61 2.63
C ASP A 42 15.45 -15.05 3.00
N GLY A 43 14.81 -15.79 2.12
CA GLY A 43 13.43 -16.27 2.25
C GLY A 43 12.42 -15.35 1.56
N VAL A 44 11.37 -15.97 1.01
CA VAL A 44 10.24 -15.32 0.36
C VAL A 44 8.93 -15.77 0.98
N PRO A 45 7.85 -14.97 0.91
CA PRO A 45 6.55 -15.40 1.40
C PRO A 45 6.11 -16.70 0.72
N PRO A 46 5.55 -17.68 1.46
CA PRO A 46 5.12 -18.96 0.92
C PRO A 46 3.74 -18.85 0.24
N TRP A 47 3.66 -18.04 -0.83
CA TRP A 47 2.42 -17.69 -1.50
C TRP A 47 1.58 -18.89 -1.93
N ASP A 48 2.22 -19.98 -2.32
CA ASP A 48 1.63 -21.25 -2.75
C ASP A 48 1.01 -22.07 -1.61
N GLN A 49 1.32 -21.74 -0.35
CA GLN A 49 0.86 -22.46 0.84
C GLN A 49 -0.20 -21.70 1.63
N VAL A 50 -0.52 -20.46 1.24
CA VAL A 50 -1.47 -19.60 1.95
C VAL A 50 -2.90 -20.04 1.67
N LYS A 51 -3.66 -20.30 2.76
CA LYS A 51 -5.12 -20.51 2.70
C LYS A 51 -5.80 -19.44 3.54
N VAL A 52 -6.85 -18.84 3.00
CA VAL A 52 -7.58 -17.75 3.67
C VAL A 52 -8.09 -18.15 5.06
N SER A 53 -8.56 -19.39 5.21
CA SER A 53 -9.04 -19.94 6.48
C SER A 53 -8.00 -20.00 7.61
N GLN A 54 -6.71 -19.85 7.30
CA GLN A 54 -5.63 -19.87 8.30
C GLN A 54 -5.46 -18.54 9.03
N PHE A 55 -5.89 -17.41 8.45
CA PHE A 55 -5.63 -16.08 9.01
C PHE A 55 -6.19 -15.86 10.41
N PRO A 56 -7.42 -16.26 10.76
CA PRO A 56 -7.94 -16.02 12.12
C PRO A 56 -7.04 -16.62 13.22
N ALA A 57 -6.65 -17.88 13.07
CA ALA A 57 -5.75 -18.54 14.03
C ALA A 57 -4.34 -17.92 14.01
N ALA A 58 -3.83 -17.53 12.83
CA ALA A 58 -2.54 -16.89 12.71
C ALA A 58 -2.52 -15.49 13.35
N PHE A 59 -3.58 -14.68 13.20
CA PHE A 59 -3.70 -13.40 13.89
C PHE A 59 -3.66 -13.55 15.40
N GLN A 60 -4.46 -14.48 15.97
CA GLN A 60 -4.45 -14.70 17.41
C GLN A 60 -3.05 -15.11 17.89
N ALA A 61 -2.44 -16.10 17.25
CA ALA A 61 -1.11 -16.57 17.62
C ALA A 61 -0.03 -15.49 17.48
N ALA A 62 -0.13 -14.64 16.44
CA ALA A 62 0.80 -13.53 16.24
C ALA A 62 0.64 -12.44 17.30
N MET A 63 -0.58 -12.11 17.69
CA MET A 63 -0.87 -11.16 18.78
C MET A 63 -0.33 -11.69 20.12
N ASP A 64 -0.57 -12.97 20.43
CA ASP A 64 -0.10 -13.60 21.65
C ASP A 64 1.44 -13.61 21.70
N ALA A 65 2.11 -13.96 20.60
CA ALA A 65 3.56 -13.93 20.49
C ALA A 65 4.13 -12.50 20.66
N SER A 66 3.56 -11.52 19.96
CA SER A 66 3.99 -10.12 20.07
C SER A 66 3.78 -9.57 21.48
N LYS A 67 2.69 -9.94 22.15
CA LYS A 67 2.46 -9.56 23.53
C LYS A 67 3.48 -10.19 24.48
N ALA A 68 3.80 -11.47 24.28
CA ALA A 68 4.81 -12.17 25.08
C ALA A 68 6.21 -11.55 24.89
N GLU A 69 6.60 -11.20 23.65
CA GLU A 69 7.85 -10.50 23.36
C GLU A 69 7.90 -9.11 24.05
N PHE A 70 6.80 -8.36 23.98
CA PHE A 70 6.68 -7.06 24.61
C PHE A 70 6.77 -7.14 26.14
N GLU A 71 6.05 -8.06 26.78
CA GLU A 71 6.12 -8.29 28.22
C GLU A 71 7.51 -8.76 28.67
N ALA A 72 8.16 -9.62 27.91
CA ALA A 72 9.52 -10.08 28.20
C ALA A 72 10.53 -8.92 28.11
N MET A 73 10.37 -7.99 27.17
CA MET A 73 11.18 -6.77 27.09
C MET A 73 10.97 -5.88 28.33
N LEU A 74 9.73 -5.70 28.75
CA LEU A 74 9.41 -4.84 29.91
C LEU A 74 9.81 -5.44 31.26
N ALA A 75 9.83 -6.77 31.38
CA ALA A 75 10.15 -7.49 32.60
C ALA A 75 11.66 -7.57 32.90
N LYS A 76 12.52 -7.11 31.98
CA LYS A 76 13.98 -7.14 32.19
C LYS A 76 14.38 -6.28 33.41
N PRO A 77 15.09 -6.89 34.40
CA PRO A 77 15.44 -6.20 35.64
C PRO A 77 16.65 -5.26 35.51
N GLU A 78 17.36 -5.31 34.37
CA GLU A 78 18.55 -4.49 34.14
C GLU A 78 18.20 -3.01 34.00
N ALA A 79 19.19 -2.15 34.19
CA ALA A 79 19.04 -0.71 33.96
C ALA A 79 18.52 -0.43 32.53
N ILE A 80 17.69 0.58 32.41
CA ILE A 80 17.10 0.98 31.13
C ILE A 80 18.21 1.50 30.19
N THR A 81 18.37 0.87 29.03
CA THR A 81 19.32 1.27 28.00
C THR A 81 18.62 1.43 26.64
N PHE A 82 19.30 2.07 25.70
CA PHE A 82 18.83 2.17 24.31
C PHE A 82 18.63 0.77 23.71
N GLU A 83 19.55 -0.16 23.96
CA GLU A 83 19.53 -1.53 23.41
C GLU A 83 18.36 -2.35 23.95
N ASN A 84 18.13 -2.33 25.28
CA ASN A 84 17.07 -3.15 25.88
C ASN A 84 15.67 -2.53 25.83
N THR A 85 15.56 -1.35 25.23
CA THR A 85 14.28 -0.63 25.09
C THR A 85 14.01 -0.30 23.63
N ILE A 86 14.82 0.53 22.97
CA ILE A 86 14.58 0.96 21.59
C ILE A 86 14.95 -0.14 20.60
N THR A 87 16.18 -0.66 20.66
CA THR A 87 16.61 -1.75 19.76
C THR A 87 15.76 -3.01 19.98
N ALA A 88 15.41 -3.32 21.22
CA ALA A 88 14.54 -4.46 21.53
C ALA A 88 13.13 -4.30 20.96
N SER A 89 12.55 -3.07 20.98
CA SER A 89 11.26 -2.81 20.36
C SER A 89 11.29 -2.89 18.83
N GLU A 90 12.40 -2.46 18.21
CA GLU A 90 12.59 -2.58 16.75
C GLU A 90 12.73 -4.03 16.27
N LEU A 91 13.23 -4.93 17.12
CA LEU A 91 13.33 -6.37 16.87
C LEU A 91 12.06 -7.15 17.19
N SER A 92 11.12 -6.53 17.91
CA SER A 92 9.87 -7.18 18.29
C SER A 92 8.86 -7.16 17.14
N GLY A 93 7.96 -8.15 17.12
CA GLY A 93 6.84 -8.17 16.18
C GLY A 93 7.19 -8.64 14.75
N GLU A 94 8.33 -9.27 14.51
CA GLU A 94 8.66 -9.79 13.18
C GLU A 94 7.63 -10.79 12.66
N LYS A 95 7.09 -11.65 13.52
CA LYS A 95 6.08 -12.66 13.14
C LYS A 95 4.80 -12.00 12.66
N ILE A 96 4.29 -11.03 13.41
CA ILE A 96 3.09 -10.30 13.03
C ILE A 96 3.35 -9.44 11.79
N GLY A 97 4.54 -8.88 11.63
CA GLY A 97 4.96 -8.15 10.43
C GLY A 97 4.92 -9.02 9.16
N ARG A 98 5.48 -10.25 9.21
CA ARG A 98 5.40 -11.21 8.10
C ARG A 98 3.95 -11.58 7.76
N LEU A 99 3.13 -11.82 8.79
CA LEU A 99 1.71 -12.11 8.60
C LEU A 99 0.98 -10.96 7.92
N PHE A 100 1.25 -9.70 8.31
CA PHE A 100 0.64 -8.52 7.69
C PHE A 100 1.07 -8.32 6.24
N SER A 101 2.31 -8.66 5.89
CA SER A 101 2.76 -8.61 4.49
C SER A 101 1.94 -9.56 3.61
N ILE A 102 1.65 -10.78 4.10
CA ILE A 102 0.82 -11.75 3.39
C ILE A 102 -0.66 -11.32 3.40
N TRP A 103 -1.19 -10.88 4.54
CA TRP A 103 -2.56 -10.41 4.68
C TRP A 103 -2.85 -9.20 3.77
N GLY A 104 -1.90 -8.27 3.67
CA GLY A 104 -2.01 -7.09 2.81
C GLY A 104 -2.27 -7.45 1.35
N VAL A 105 -1.63 -8.52 0.84
CA VAL A 105 -1.89 -9.02 -0.51
C VAL A 105 -3.29 -9.63 -0.62
N HIS A 106 -3.71 -10.42 0.37
CA HIS A 106 -5.05 -11.01 0.34
C HIS A 106 -6.16 -9.96 0.43
N SER A 107 -5.98 -8.90 1.22
CA SER A 107 -6.97 -7.84 1.36
C SER A 107 -7.02 -6.87 0.19
N SER A 108 -5.90 -6.64 -0.51
CA SER A 108 -5.82 -5.65 -1.59
C SER A 108 -5.73 -6.23 -3.01
N ASN A 109 -5.13 -7.42 -3.19
CA ASN A 109 -4.90 -8.01 -4.51
C ASN A 109 -5.80 -9.23 -4.80
N LEU A 110 -6.27 -9.93 -3.75
CA LEU A 110 -6.97 -11.21 -3.83
C LEU A 110 -8.25 -11.24 -2.98
N SER A 111 -8.87 -10.07 -2.77
CA SER A 111 -10.07 -9.97 -1.93
C SER A 111 -11.21 -10.82 -2.47
N ASN A 112 -11.91 -11.49 -1.57
CA ASN A 112 -13.09 -12.28 -1.84
C ASN A 112 -14.04 -12.22 -0.62
N PRO A 113 -15.24 -12.79 -0.64
CA PRO A 113 -16.18 -12.72 0.48
C PRO A 113 -15.62 -13.27 1.80
N GLU A 114 -14.78 -14.33 1.76
CA GLU A 114 -14.16 -14.90 2.96
C GLU A 114 -13.11 -13.93 3.54
N VAL A 115 -12.26 -13.36 2.70
CA VAL A 115 -11.28 -12.34 3.10
C VAL A 115 -11.97 -11.13 3.73
N ARG A 116 -13.04 -10.61 3.10
CA ARG A 116 -13.80 -9.47 3.62
C ARG A 116 -14.44 -9.76 4.98
N LYS A 117 -14.97 -10.98 5.16
CA LYS A 117 -15.51 -11.40 6.45
C LYS A 117 -14.44 -11.41 7.55
N ILE A 118 -13.27 -11.98 7.25
CA ILE A 118 -12.13 -11.99 8.19
C ILE A 118 -11.66 -10.55 8.47
N GLN A 119 -11.58 -9.71 7.45
CA GLN A 119 -11.21 -8.31 7.58
C GLN A 119 -12.13 -7.55 8.54
N ALA A 120 -13.44 -7.64 8.34
CA ALA A 120 -14.43 -7.00 9.20
C ALA A 120 -14.36 -7.47 10.66
N GLU A 121 -14.02 -8.75 10.89
CA GLU A 121 -13.88 -9.32 12.24
C GLU A 121 -12.56 -8.93 12.92
N TRP A 122 -11.44 -8.98 12.18
CA TRP A 122 -10.11 -8.91 12.79
C TRP A 122 -9.47 -7.53 12.78
N GLU A 123 -9.74 -6.66 11.81
CA GLU A 123 -9.20 -5.29 11.82
C GLU A 123 -9.49 -4.52 13.13
N PRO A 124 -10.70 -4.58 13.69
CA PRO A 124 -10.96 -3.91 14.98
C PRO A 124 -10.16 -4.51 16.14
N LYS A 125 -10.00 -5.85 16.18
CA LYS A 125 -9.22 -6.54 17.21
C LYS A 125 -7.74 -6.19 17.13
N LEU A 126 -7.19 -6.17 15.92
CA LEU A 126 -5.80 -5.79 15.65
C LEU A 126 -5.56 -4.31 15.98
N SER A 127 -6.49 -3.43 15.61
CA SER A 127 -6.43 -2.02 15.96
C SER A 127 -6.40 -1.79 17.47
N ALA A 128 -7.27 -2.47 18.23
CA ALA A 128 -7.27 -2.42 19.68
C ALA A 128 -5.95 -2.91 20.27
N PHE A 129 -5.46 -4.07 19.79
CA PHE A 129 -4.20 -4.66 20.24
C PHE A 129 -3.00 -3.70 20.06
N PHE A 130 -2.83 -3.13 18.87
CA PHE A 130 -1.71 -2.21 18.64
C PHE A 130 -1.87 -0.90 19.42
N SER A 131 -3.09 -0.44 19.62
CA SER A 131 -3.36 0.73 20.47
C SER A 131 -2.99 0.47 21.93
N GLU A 132 -3.31 -0.72 22.46
CA GLU A 132 -2.91 -1.11 23.81
C GLU A 132 -1.39 -1.12 23.98
N LEU A 133 -0.65 -1.72 23.05
CA LEU A 133 0.83 -1.75 23.12
C LEU A 133 1.43 -0.35 23.02
N SER A 134 0.95 0.47 22.08
CA SER A 134 1.48 1.83 21.87
C SER A 134 1.15 2.80 23.03
N LEU A 135 0.09 2.53 23.79
CA LEU A 135 -0.34 3.33 24.94
C LEU A 135 0.10 2.74 26.29
N ASP A 136 0.91 1.67 26.30
CA ASP A 136 1.41 1.06 27.55
C ASP A 136 2.27 2.06 28.33
N ALA A 137 1.86 2.33 29.55
CA ALA A 137 2.53 3.32 30.39
C ALA A 137 3.96 2.89 30.79
N ARG A 138 4.21 1.57 30.94
CA ARG A 138 5.53 1.03 31.32
C ARG A 138 6.53 1.25 30.17
N TYR A 139 6.12 0.97 28.94
CA TYR A 139 6.93 1.22 27.75
C TYR A 139 7.23 2.71 27.60
N PHE A 140 6.18 3.55 27.70
CA PHE A 140 6.35 5.00 27.61
C PHE A 140 7.33 5.53 28.68
N GLN A 141 7.26 5.05 29.93
CA GLN A 141 8.19 5.47 30.99
C GLN A 141 9.65 5.09 30.67
N ARG A 142 9.89 3.92 30.08
CA ARG A 142 11.25 3.52 29.65
C ARG A 142 11.76 4.42 28.52
N VAL A 143 10.94 4.69 27.49
CA VAL A 143 11.31 5.58 26.37
C VAL A 143 11.51 7.00 26.88
N LYS A 144 10.63 7.50 27.75
CA LYS A 144 10.75 8.84 28.36
C LYS A 144 12.04 8.99 29.18
N TYR A 145 12.38 7.99 29.98
CA TYR A 145 13.63 7.99 30.74
C TYR A 145 14.84 8.15 29.82
N LEU A 146 14.92 7.40 28.74
CA LEU A 146 16.00 7.53 27.73
C LEU A 146 15.98 8.89 27.04
N TYR A 147 14.79 9.37 26.68
CA TYR A 147 14.64 10.68 26.06
C TYR A 147 15.11 11.83 26.95
N ASP A 148 14.75 11.81 28.23
CA ASP A 148 15.17 12.81 29.20
C ASP A 148 16.70 12.81 29.40
N GLN A 149 17.34 11.66 29.31
CA GLN A 149 18.80 11.47 29.47
C GLN A 149 19.58 11.52 28.15
N ARG A 150 18.92 11.69 26.99
CA ARG A 150 19.47 11.44 25.65
C ARG A 150 20.82 12.13 25.37
N ILE A 151 21.05 13.31 25.91
CA ILE A 151 22.29 14.07 25.73
C ILE A 151 23.47 13.39 26.41
N ASN A 152 23.23 12.64 27.50
CA ASN A 152 24.26 11.98 28.31
C ASN A 152 24.49 10.51 27.93
N LEU A 153 23.69 9.94 26.99
CA LEU A 153 23.76 8.51 26.64
C LEU A 153 24.85 8.17 25.62
N GLY A 154 25.52 9.18 25.03
CA GLY A 154 26.55 8.94 24.00
C GLY A 154 25.98 8.34 22.70
N LEU A 155 24.69 8.56 22.39
CA LEU A 155 24.03 8.07 21.19
C LEU A 155 24.61 8.72 19.93
N ASP A 156 24.74 7.95 18.86
CA ASP A 156 25.04 8.52 17.54
C ASP A 156 23.81 9.27 16.97
N ALA A 157 23.99 9.96 15.85
CA ALA A 157 22.92 10.78 15.25
C ALA A 157 21.71 9.95 14.81
N LYS A 158 21.90 8.70 14.35
CA LYS A 158 20.81 7.81 13.94
C LYS A 158 20.05 7.29 15.16
N GLN A 159 20.77 6.88 16.19
CA GLN A 159 20.17 6.44 17.46
C GLN A 159 19.39 7.58 18.14
N MET A 160 19.96 8.78 18.19
CA MET A 160 19.29 9.96 18.71
C MET A 160 17.99 10.23 17.95
N ARG A 161 18.06 10.24 16.62
CA ARG A 161 16.88 10.45 15.77
C ARG A 161 15.79 9.39 15.98
N LEU A 162 16.19 8.13 16.11
CA LEU A 162 15.24 7.03 16.38
C LEU A 162 14.55 7.22 17.73
N LEU A 163 15.30 7.53 18.78
CA LEU A 163 14.75 7.77 20.11
C LEU A 163 13.77 8.95 20.12
N GLU A 164 14.14 10.07 19.47
CA GLU A 164 13.28 11.24 19.35
C GLU A 164 11.98 10.90 18.60
N ARG A 165 12.07 10.24 17.44
CA ARG A 165 10.89 9.81 16.68
C ARG A 165 9.98 8.87 17.47
N THR A 166 10.58 7.94 18.22
CA THR A 166 9.82 7.00 19.06
C THR A 166 9.08 7.75 20.17
N TYR A 167 9.79 8.65 20.87
CA TYR A 167 9.18 9.45 21.92
C TYR A 167 8.05 10.35 21.40
N ASP A 168 8.32 11.13 20.35
CA ASP A 168 7.36 12.04 19.74
C ASP A 168 6.14 11.29 19.19
N GLY A 169 6.34 10.12 18.59
CA GLY A 169 5.27 9.25 18.12
C GLY A 169 4.37 8.76 19.24
N LEU A 170 4.96 8.30 20.35
CA LEU A 170 4.20 7.87 21.53
C LEU A 170 3.41 9.03 22.16
N VAL A 171 4.02 10.20 22.32
CA VAL A 171 3.35 11.39 22.86
C VAL A 171 2.19 11.81 21.96
N ARG A 172 2.43 11.92 20.65
CA ARG A 172 1.40 12.28 19.67
C ARG A 172 0.23 11.31 19.68
N ASN A 173 0.49 10.02 19.87
CA ASN A 173 -0.55 9.00 19.92
C ASN A 173 -1.24 8.88 21.30
N GLY A 174 -0.86 9.72 22.28
CA GLY A 174 -1.57 9.84 23.56
C GLY A 174 -0.94 9.09 24.72
N ALA A 175 0.36 8.74 24.67
CA ALA A 175 1.03 8.05 25.77
C ALA A 175 1.00 8.83 27.09
N MET A 176 0.88 10.16 27.03
CA MET A 176 0.78 11.05 28.21
C MET A 176 -0.64 11.19 28.76
N LEU A 177 -1.65 10.66 28.10
CA LEU A 177 -3.05 10.71 28.53
C LEU A 177 -3.27 9.89 29.81
N ASP A 178 -4.30 10.24 30.57
CA ASP A 178 -4.76 9.42 31.69
C ASP A 178 -5.42 8.10 31.21
N ALA A 179 -5.68 7.19 32.14
CA ALA A 179 -6.23 5.88 31.83
C ALA A 179 -7.61 5.93 31.14
N ALA A 180 -8.47 6.88 31.53
CA ALA A 180 -9.81 7.04 30.97
C ALA A 180 -9.74 7.57 29.54
N GLN A 181 -8.88 8.55 29.27
CA GLN A 181 -8.61 9.11 27.96
C GLN A 181 -7.98 8.06 27.02
N LYS A 182 -7.00 7.28 27.49
CA LYS A 182 -6.40 6.18 26.74
C LYS A 182 -7.46 5.15 26.33
N ALA A 183 -8.31 4.72 27.26
CA ALA A 183 -9.40 3.81 26.97
C ALA A 183 -10.38 4.38 25.92
N GLN A 184 -10.60 5.70 25.92
CA GLN A 184 -11.43 6.38 24.93
C GLN A 184 -10.75 6.38 23.54
N VAL A 185 -9.44 6.66 23.47
CA VAL A 185 -8.68 6.60 22.20
C VAL A 185 -8.75 5.19 21.62
N ILE A 186 -8.51 4.13 22.41
CA ILE A 186 -8.59 2.74 21.96
C ILE A 186 -9.97 2.42 21.38
N ARG A 187 -11.05 2.86 22.02
CA ARG A 187 -12.41 2.68 21.49
C ARG A 187 -12.60 3.40 20.16
N ILE A 188 -12.15 4.65 20.05
CA ILE A 188 -12.25 5.43 18.81
C ILE A 188 -11.46 4.76 17.66
N GLU A 189 -10.23 4.30 17.91
CA GLU A 189 -9.42 3.61 16.90
C GLU A 189 -10.09 2.30 16.45
N THR A 190 -10.64 1.55 17.39
CA THR A 190 -11.41 0.32 17.10
C THR A 190 -12.63 0.61 16.23
N ASP A 191 -13.38 1.66 16.54
CA ASP A 191 -14.57 2.04 15.79
C ASP A 191 -14.20 2.63 14.43
N LEU A 192 -13.12 3.39 14.32
CA LEU A 192 -12.57 3.84 13.03
C LEU A 192 -12.19 2.65 12.15
N ALA A 193 -11.52 1.63 12.69
CA ALA A 193 -11.15 0.44 11.95
C ALA A 193 -12.39 -0.27 11.38
N LYS A 194 -13.46 -0.46 12.18
CA LYS A 194 -14.74 -1.01 11.71
C LYS A 194 -15.36 -0.18 10.59
N LYS A 195 -15.35 1.16 10.75
CA LYS A 195 -15.94 2.05 9.75
C LYS A 195 -15.15 2.09 8.45
N PHE A 196 -13.82 2.04 8.51
CA PHE A 196 -12.98 1.97 7.31
C PHE A 196 -13.16 0.65 6.57
N SER A 197 -13.24 -0.47 7.28
CA SER A 197 -13.52 -1.77 6.68
C SER A 197 -14.88 -1.76 5.97
N ALA A 198 -15.94 -1.30 6.63
CA ALA A 198 -17.27 -1.18 6.05
C ALA A 198 -17.32 -0.21 4.84
N PHE A 199 -16.60 0.91 4.92
CA PHE A 199 -16.47 1.84 3.79
C PHE A 199 -15.82 1.18 2.58
N SER A 200 -14.69 0.50 2.81
CA SER A 200 -13.94 -0.16 1.73
C SER A 200 -14.73 -1.28 1.07
N GLU A 201 -15.48 -2.06 1.85
CA GLU A 201 -16.36 -3.13 1.34
C GLU A 201 -17.45 -2.57 0.44
N LYS A 202 -18.12 -1.51 0.85
CA LYS A 202 -19.19 -0.85 0.08
C LYS A 202 -18.68 -0.27 -1.23
N VAL A 203 -17.53 0.43 -1.20
CA VAL A 203 -16.94 1.01 -2.41
C VAL A 203 -16.49 -0.09 -3.38
N LEU A 204 -15.88 -1.17 -2.87
CA LEU A 204 -15.47 -2.30 -3.70
C LEU A 204 -16.68 -2.98 -4.37
N ALA A 205 -17.81 -3.12 -3.66
CA ALA A 205 -19.04 -3.68 -4.25
C ALA A 205 -19.53 -2.85 -5.44
N ASP A 206 -19.44 -1.52 -5.34
CA ASP A 206 -19.78 -0.63 -6.46
C ASP A 206 -18.74 -0.69 -7.60
N GLU A 207 -17.45 -0.86 -7.29
CA GLU A 207 -16.39 -1.06 -8.30
C GLU A 207 -16.55 -2.38 -9.07
N GLU A 208 -17.08 -3.42 -8.44
CA GLU A 208 -17.37 -4.72 -9.07
C GLU A 208 -18.65 -4.69 -9.92
N SER A 209 -19.47 -3.63 -9.83
CA SER A 209 -20.66 -3.43 -10.68
C SER A 209 -20.26 -3.15 -12.14
N PHE A 210 -21.20 -3.26 -13.06
CA PHE A 210 -20.94 -3.01 -14.47
C PHE A 210 -22.20 -2.57 -15.21
N ILE A 211 -22.00 -1.88 -16.32
CA ILE A 211 -23.06 -1.58 -17.29
C ILE A 211 -22.93 -2.57 -18.45
N LEU A 212 -24.00 -3.35 -18.68
CA LEU A 212 -24.06 -4.30 -19.78
C LEU A 212 -24.58 -3.61 -21.05
N ILE A 213 -23.81 -3.72 -22.12
CA ILE A 213 -24.18 -3.30 -23.47
C ILE A 213 -24.59 -4.58 -24.23
N THR A 214 -25.77 -4.56 -24.86
CA THR A 214 -26.32 -5.74 -25.57
C THR A 214 -26.49 -5.51 -27.07
N GLN A 215 -26.40 -4.27 -27.52
CA GLN A 215 -26.53 -3.91 -28.93
C GLN A 215 -25.18 -3.46 -29.50
N GLU A 216 -24.78 -4.03 -30.62
CA GLU A 216 -23.52 -3.70 -31.28
C GLU A 216 -23.43 -2.21 -31.67
N ALA A 217 -24.56 -1.62 -32.08
CA ALA A 217 -24.65 -0.19 -32.43
C ALA A 217 -24.28 0.74 -31.25
N ASP A 218 -24.36 0.27 -30.00
CA ASP A 218 -24.02 1.02 -28.80
C ASP A 218 -22.49 1.09 -28.53
N LEU A 219 -21.70 0.34 -29.30
CA LEU A 219 -20.25 0.34 -29.27
C LEU A 219 -19.64 1.42 -30.19
N ALA A 220 -20.45 2.22 -30.84
CA ALA A 220 -19.99 3.22 -31.80
C ALA A 220 -18.92 4.15 -31.19
N GLY A 221 -17.79 4.28 -31.90
CA GLY A 221 -16.64 5.08 -31.52
C GLY A 221 -15.59 4.36 -30.66
N LEU A 222 -15.92 3.18 -30.12
CA LEU A 222 -14.98 2.42 -29.29
C LEU A 222 -13.94 1.70 -30.16
N PRO A 223 -12.63 1.73 -29.80
CA PRO A 223 -11.59 0.94 -30.47
C PRO A 223 -11.87 -0.56 -30.40
N GLU A 224 -11.51 -1.31 -31.44
CA GLU A 224 -11.72 -2.78 -31.52
C GLU A 224 -11.07 -3.52 -30.32
N SER A 225 -9.86 -3.14 -29.96
CA SER A 225 -9.14 -3.72 -28.81
C SER A 225 -9.90 -3.53 -27.50
N PHE A 226 -10.51 -2.37 -27.33
CA PHE A 226 -11.31 -2.08 -26.14
C PHE A 226 -12.65 -2.84 -26.17
N VAL A 227 -13.32 -2.92 -27.31
CA VAL A 227 -14.54 -3.74 -27.49
C VAL A 227 -14.27 -5.20 -27.13
N ALA A 228 -13.14 -5.78 -27.58
CA ALA A 228 -12.75 -7.14 -27.22
C ALA A 228 -12.57 -7.30 -25.69
N SER A 229 -12.01 -6.30 -25.00
CA SER A 229 -11.84 -6.33 -23.55
C SER A 229 -13.17 -6.26 -22.80
N LEU A 230 -14.14 -5.47 -23.28
CA LEU A 230 -15.49 -5.40 -22.71
C LEU A 230 -16.25 -6.71 -22.90
N GLN A 231 -16.04 -7.39 -24.02
CA GLN A 231 -16.64 -8.70 -24.29
C GLN A 231 -16.07 -9.76 -23.35
N ALA A 232 -14.74 -9.77 -23.15
CA ALA A 232 -14.07 -10.65 -22.20
C ALA A 232 -14.56 -10.41 -20.76
N ALA A 233 -14.76 -9.14 -20.38
CA ALA A 233 -15.32 -8.77 -19.07
C ALA A 233 -16.75 -9.27 -18.89
N ALA A 234 -17.62 -9.16 -19.91
CA ALA A 234 -18.98 -9.69 -19.87
C ALA A 234 -18.96 -11.22 -19.69
N LYS A 235 -18.14 -11.92 -20.49
CA LYS A 235 -17.98 -13.38 -20.39
C LYS A 235 -17.51 -13.83 -19.00
N ALA A 236 -16.57 -13.13 -18.40
CA ALA A 236 -16.08 -13.41 -17.05
C ALA A 236 -17.18 -13.26 -15.97
N LYS A 237 -18.20 -12.44 -16.26
CA LYS A 237 -19.39 -12.24 -15.40
C LYS A 237 -20.59 -13.12 -15.81
N GLY A 238 -20.39 -14.08 -16.72
CA GLY A 238 -21.44 -14.99 -17.20
C GLY A 238 -22.51 -14.28 -18.04
N GLN A 239 -22.19 -13.14 -18.65
CA GLN A 239 -23.10 -12.33 -19.47
C GLN A 239 -22.76 -12.44 -20.96
N ASN A 240 -23.79 -12.29 -21.82
CA ASN A 240 -23.60 -12.09 -23.24
C ASN A 240 -23.60 -10.59 -23.54
N GLY A 241 -22.71 -10.15 -24.46
CA GLY A 241 -22.56 -8.76 -24.82
C GLY A 241 -21.23 -8.17 -24.30
N TRP A 242 -21.25 -6.91 -23.84
CA TRP A 242 -20.07 -6.15 -23.47
C TRP A 242 -20.30 -5.47 -22.10
N ALA A 243 -19.40 -5.68 -21.16
CA ALA A 243 -19.53 -5.14 -19.80
C ALA A 243 -18.51 -4.01 -19.58
N VAL A 244 -19.02 -2.80 -19.33
CA VAL A 244 -18.21 -1.69 -18.80
C VAL A 244 -18.19 -1.84 -17.29
N VAL A 245 -17.10 -2.42 -16.76
CA VAL A 245 -16.91 -2.57 -15.31
C VAL A 245 -16.66 -1.19 -14.69
N ASN A 246 -17.17 -0.96 -13.49
CA ASN A 246 -17.14 0.35 -12.83
C ASN A 246 -15.77 0.70 -12.23
N THR A 247 -14.71 0.43 -12.98
CA THR A 247 -13.32 0.73 -12.65
C THR A 247 -12.75 1.81 -13.58
N ARG A 248 -11.74 2.54 -13.14
CA ARG A 248 -11.10 3.59 -13.93
C ARG A 248 -10.64 3.07 -15.30
N SER A 249 -10.02 1.91 -15.35
CA SER A 249 -9.45 1.32 -16.57
C SER A 249 -10.48 0.98 -17.65
N ALA A 250 -11.75 0.74 -17.27
CA ALA A 250 -12.83 0.52 -18.23
C ALA A 250 -13.64 1.81 -18.49
N VAL A 251 -13.91 2.60 -17.46
CA VAL A 251 -14.72 3.82 -17.57
C VAL A 251 -14.02 4.91 -18.38
N GLN A 252 -12.72 5.13 -18.15
CA GLN A 252 -12.01 6.23 -18.80
C GLN A 252 -11.95 6.06 -20.32
N PRO A 253 -11.51 4.94 -20.92
CA PRO A 253 -11.52 4.74 -22.37
C PRO A 253 -12.93 4.79 -22.96
N PHE A 254 -13.95 4.33 -22.20
CA PHE A 254 -15.33 4.43 -22.64
C PHE A 254 -15.78 5.89 -22.79
N LEU A 255 -15.48 6.73 -21.79
CA LEU A 255 -15.83 8.16 -21.81
C LEU A 255 -15.04 8.96 -22.86
N GLU A 256 -13.82 8.53 -23.20
CA GLU A 256 -12.98 9.17 -24.22
C GLU A 256 -13.47 8.89 -25.64
N ASN A 257 -13.96 7.66 -25.91
CA ASN A 257 -14.15 7.18 -27.26
C ASN A 257 -15.62 7.01 -27.67
N SER A 258 -16.53 6.64 -26.73
CA SER A 258 -17.91 6.34 -27.09
C SER A 258 -18.64 7.56 -27.65
N THR A 259 -19.22 7.43 -28.85
CA THR A 259 -20.08 8.47 -29.44
C THR A 259 -21.49 8.50 -28.82
N ARG A 260 -21.87 7.47 -28.06
CA ARG A 260 -23.17 7.35 -27.37
C ARG A 260 -23.15 8.22 -26.09
N ARG A 261 -23.61 9.46 -26.22
CA ARG A 261 -23.64 10.44 -25.12
C ARG A 261 -24.48 9.95 -23.92
N ASP A 262 -25.60 9.32 -24.19
CA ASP A 262 -26.47 8.76 -23.15
C ASP A 262 -25.80 7.64 -22.36
N LEU A 263 -24.98 6.82 -23.02
CA LEU A 263 -24.18 5.79 -22.34
C LEU A 263 -22.99 6.40 -21.61
N ARG A 264 -22.33 7.44 -22.15
CA ARG A 264 -21.30 8.18 -21.39
C ARG A 264 -21.88 8.73 -20.09
N GLU A 265 -23.07 9.32 -20.12
CA GLU A 265 -23.75 9.81 -18.92
C GLU A 265 -23.97 8.70 -17.90
N LYS A 266 -24.52 7.55 -18.32
CA LYS A 266 -24.77 6.40 -17.44
C LYS A 266 -23.48 5.87 -16.81
N VAL A 267 -22.42 5.69 -17.62
CA VAL A 267 -21.11 5.20 -17.18
C VAL A 267 -20.47 6.19 -16.22
N TRP A 268 -20.51 7.49 -16.52
CA TRP A 268 -19.98 8.54 -15.67
C TRP A 268 -20.73 8.61 -14.34
N GLN A 269 -22.06 8.54 -14.35
CA GLN A 269 -22.88 8.55 -13.13
C GLN A 269 -22.59 7.32 -12.26
N ALA A 270 -22.49 6.12 -12.84
CA ALA A 270 -22.15 4.91 -12.09
C ALA A 270 -20.78 5.04 -11.42
N PHE A 271 -19.82 5.61 -12.13
CA PHE A 271 -18.45 5.78 -11.61
C PHE A 271 -18.36 6.85 -10.51
N THR A 272 -18.97 8.00 -10.72
CA THR A 272 -18.87 9.13 -9.78
C THR A 272 -19.76 8.99 -8.55
N LYS A 273 -20.81 8.15 -8.64
CA LYS A 273 -21.72 7.86 -7.53
C LYS A 273 -21.36 6.61 -6.73
N ARG A 274 -20.17 6.06 -6.90
CA ARG A 274 -19.76 4.93 -6.06
C ARG A 274 -19.83 5.32 -4.59
N GLY A 275 -20.56 4.54 -3.80
CA GLY A 275 -20.83 4.81 -2.40
C GLY A 275 -21.87 5.93 -2.13
N ASP A 276 -22.56 6.44 -3.18
CA ASP A 276 -23.59 7.49 -3.08
C ASP A 276 -24.82 7.16 -3.93
N ASN A 277 -25.26 5.91 -3.89
CA ASN A 277 -26.40 5.41 -4.67
C ASN A 277 -27.71 5.30 -3.87
N LYS A 278 -27.72 5.65 -2.58
CA LYS A 278 -28.87 5.51 -1.65
C LYS A 278 -29.37 4.07 -1.54
N ASP A 279 -28.46 3.12 -1.67
CA ASP A 279 -28.68 1.68 -1.54
C ASP A 279 -27.89 1.09 -0.36
N ALA A 280 -27.74 -0.24 -0.33
CA ALA A 280 -26.97 -0.94 0.71
C ALA A 280 -25.49 -0.54 0.75
N ASN A 281 -24.94 -0.08 -0.39
CA ASN A 281 -23.54 0.35 -0.53
C ASN A 281 -23.34 1.85 -0.26
N ASP A 282 -24.39 2.59 0.14
CA ASP A 282 -24.26 4.01 0.46
C ASP A 282 -23.30 4.23 1.63
N THR A 283 -22.34 5.14 1.46
CA THR A 283 -21.27 5.44 2.43
C THR A 283 -21.44 6.75 3.16
N ASN A 284 -22.44 7.58 2.81
CA ASN A 284 -22.59 8.94 3.35
C ASN A 284 -22.65 8.98 4.87
N ALA A 285 -23.48 8.11 5.49
CA ALA A 285 -23.56 8.02 6.94
C ALA A 285 -22.24 7.53 7.56
N THR A 286 -21.57 6.56 6.92
CA THR A 286 -20.26 6.04 7.37
C THR A 286 -19.19 7.13 7.34
N ILE A 287 -19.16 7.96 6.29
CA ILE A 287 -18.24 9.10 6.18
C ILE A 287 -18.48 10.10 7.31
N ALA A 288 -19.74 10.47 7.58
CA ALA A 288 -20.07 11.40 8.65
C ALA A 288 -19.60 10.89 10.02
N GLU A 289 -19.80 9.59 10.31
CA GLU A 289 -19.32 8.96 11.54
C GLU A 289 -17.79 8.92 11.63
N ILE A 290 -17.09 8.59 10.53
CA ILE A 290 -15.62 8.63 10.47
C ILE A 290 -15.11 10.05 10.78
N LEU A 291 -15.69 11.07 10.18
CA LEU A 291 -15.29 12.46 10.41
C LEU A 291 -15.50 12.87 11.88
N LYS A 292 -16.61 12.49 12.49
CA LYS A 292 -16.89 12.73 13.90
C LYS A 292 -15.87 12.03 14.82
N LEU A 293 -15.59 10.76 14.58
CA LEU A 293 -14.60 10.00 15.35
C LEU A 293 -13.18 10.58 15.20
N ARG A 294 -12.81 11.00 14.00
CA ARG A 294 -11.53 11.67 13.74
C ARG A 294 -11.39 12.97 14.51
N GLN A 295 -12.45 13.78 14.59
CA GLN A 295 -12.45 15.02 15.34
C GLN A 295 -12.35 14.75 16.85
N GLN A 296 -13.16 13.83 17.40
CA GLN A 296 -13.09 13.42 18.80
C GLN A 296 -11.69 12.94 19.19
N ARG A 297 -11.06 12.13 18.33
CA ARG A 297 -9.67 11.69 18.55
C ARG A 297 -8.71 12.86 18.62
N ALA A 298 -8.79 13.79 17.67
CA ALA A 298 -7.92 14.96 17.63
C ALA A 298 -8.04 15.79 18.90
N GLU A 299 -9.26 16.04 19.37
CA GLU A 299 -9.52 16.80 20.59
C GLU A 299 -8.93 16.13 21.84
N ILE A 300 -9.11 14.80 21.99
CA ILE A 300 -8.54 14.05 23.13
C ILE A 300 -7.01 14.13 23.10
N LEU A 301 -6.40 14.07 21.91
CA LEU A 301 -4.95 14.15 21.71
C LEU A 301 -4.41 15.59 21.80
N GLY A 302 -5.25 16.60 22.04
CA GLY A 302 -4.86 18.01 22.19
C GLY A 302 -4.68 18.77 20.88
N PHE A 303 -5.20 18.26 19.76
CA PHE A 303 -5.13 18.91 18.46
C PHE A 303 -6.46 19.59 18.11
N ALA A 304 -6.38 20.76 17.48
CA ALA A 304 -7.56 21.51 17.06
C ALA A 304 -8.43 20.78 16.05
N THR A 305 -7.82 20.07 15.10
CA THR A 305 -8.53 19.26 14.09
C THR A 305 -7.74 18.00 13.75
N HIS A 306 -8.41 17.07 13.06
CA HIS A 306 -7.75 15.89 12.50
C HIS A 306 -6.59 16.25 11.57
N ALA A 307 -6.68 17.35 10.79
CA ALA A 307 -5.60 17.81 9.94
C ALA A 307 -4.36 18.21 10.75
N HIS A 308 -4.52 18.96 11.85
CA HIS A 308 -3.41 19.31 12.74
C HIS A 308 -2.74 18.05 13.32
N TYR A 309 -3.54 17.07 13.77
CA TYR A 309 -3.02 15.79 14.26
C TYR A 309 -2.22 15.05 13.18
N ARG A 310 -2.76 14.94 11.96
CA ARG A 310 -2.13 14.17 10.87
C ARG A 310 -0.90 14.85 10.28
N MET A 311 -0.82 16.16 10.39
CA MET A 311 0.28 16.93 9.81
C MET A 311 1.41 17.24 10.80
N ALA A 312 1.24 16.93 12.06
CA ALA A 312 2.23 17.22 13.11
C ALA A 312 3.64 16.64 12.83
N ASP A 313 3.74 15.52 12.09
CA ASP A 313 4.99 14.86 11.71
C ASP A 313 5.28 14.90 10.20
N THR A 314 4.66 15.81 9.48
CA THR A 314 4.92 16.08 8.07
C THR A 314 5.93 17.23 7.90
N MET A 315 6.38 17.47 6.66
CA MET A 315 7.26 18.61 6.36
C MET A 315 6.57 19.95 6.58
N ALA A 316 5.28 20.05 6.21
CA ALA A 316 4.48 21.25 6.41
C ALA A 316 4.19 21.52 7.89
N GLN A 317 3.98 20.49 8.71
CA GLN A 317 3.66 20.54 10.15
C GLN A 317 2.36 21.29 10.52
N ASP A 318 1.86 22.14 9.64
CA ASP A 318 0.70 23.00 9.85
C ASP A 318 -0.24 22.96 8.63
N PRO A 319 -1.54 22.64 8.81
CA PRO A 319 -2.52 22.66 7.72
C PRO A 319 -2.61 23.98 6.98
N ASN A 320 -2.37 25.12 7.63
CA ASN A 320 -2.40 26.43 6.99
C ASN A 320 -1.26 26.58 5.97
N LYS A 321 -0.04 26.10 6.28
CA LYS A 321 1.08 26.11 5.32
C LYS A 321 0.77 25.28 4.07
N ALA A 322 0.14 24.11 4.25
CA ALA A 322 -0.29 23.29 3.13
C ALA A 322 -1.39 23.97 2.32
N MET A 323 -2.36 24.61 2.98
CA MET A 323 -3.43 25.38 2.34
C MET A 323 -2.85 26.58 1.56
N ASP A 324 -1.92 27.31 2.14
CA ASP A 324 -1.25 28.44 1.49
C ASP A 324 -0.55 28.03 0.19
N LEU A 325 0.12 26.85 0.20
CA LEU A 325 0.74 26.31 -1.01
C LEU A 325 -0.32 25.97 -2.08
N MET A 326 -1.39 25.28 -1.69
CA MET A 326 -2.49 24.96 -2.60
C MET A 326 -3.13 26.22 -3.17
N MET A 327 -3.37 27.23 -2.35
CA MET A 327 -3.99 28.48 -2.79
C MET A 327 -3.08 29.36 -3.68
N LYS A 328 -1.76 29.17 -3.65
CA LYS A 328 -0.86 29.81 -4.64
C LYS A 328 -1.04 29.22 -6.04
N VAL A 329 -1.37 27.92 -6.14
CA VAL A 329 -1.53 27.21 -7.42
C VAL A 329 -2.97 27.28 -7.92
N TRP A 330 -3.95 27.19 -7.03
CA TRP A 330 -5.37 27.05 -7.36
C TRP A 330 -5.93 28.08 -8.33
N PRO A 331 -5.70 29.41 -8.19
CA PRO A 331 -6.27 30.39 -9.10
C PRO A 331 -5.80 30.23 -10.55
N ALA A 332 -4.50 29.93 -10.73
CA ALA A 332 -3.93 29.69 -12.06
C ALA A 332 -4.46 28.38 -12.68
N ALA A 333 -4.53 27.31 -11.89
CA ALA A 333 -5.10 26.04 -12.34
C ALA A 333 -6.58 26.18 -12.72
N ALA A 334 -7.39 26.87 -11.92
CA ALA A 334 -8.80 27.11 -12.21
C ALA A 334 -9.00 28.01 -13.46
N ALA A 335 -8.10 28.98 -13.70
CA ALA A 335 -8.12 29.77 -14.92
C ALA A 335 -7.82 28.91 -16.16
N ARG A 336 -6.79 28.04 -16.06
CA ARG A 336 -6.42 27.12 -17.14
C ARG A 336 -7.55 26.14 -17.49
N VAL A 337 -8.20 25.57 -16.49
CA VAL A 337 -9.36 24.67 -16.72
C VAL A 337 -10.49 25.39 -17.47
N ARG A 338 -10.75 26.68 -17.18
CA ARG A 338 -11.76 27.44 -17.93
C ARG A 338 -11.39 27.61 -19.40
N GLU A 339 -10.11 27.83 -19.72
CA GLU A 339 -9.61 27.91 -21.10
C GLU A 339 -9.78 26.56 -21.82
N GLU A 340 -9.43 25.47 -21.16
CA GLU A 340 -9.57 24.11 -21.68
C GLU A 340 -11.04 23.73 -21.94
N VAL A 341 -11.94 24.11 -21.03
CA VAL A 341 -13.39 23.94 -21.23
C VAL A 341 -13.90 24.78 -22.40
N ALA A 342 -13.39 26.01 -22.59
CA ALA A 342 -13.75 26.84 -23.73
C ALA A 342 -13.29 26.21 -25.06
N ASP A 343 -12.09 25.66 -25.13
CA ASP A 343 -11.59 24.92 -26.29
C ASP A 343 -12.49 23.71 -26.63
N MET A 344 -12.87 22.92 -25.61
CA MET A 344 -13.79 21.80 -25.77
C MET A 344 -15.18 22.24 -26.23
N GLN A 345 -15.70 23.33 -25.64
CA GLN A 345 -17.02 23.88 -26.01
C GLN A 345 -17.04 24.37 -27.45
N ALA A 346 -15.93 24.95 -27.95
CA ALA A 346 -15.82 25.39 -29.35
C ALA A 346 -16.04 24.21 -30.33
N ILE A 347 -15.48 23.03 -30.01
CA ILE A 347 -15.72 21.81 -30.81
C ILE A 347 -17.15 21.29 -30.61
N ALA A 348 -17.66 21.27 -29.38
CA ALA A 348 -18.98 20.74 -29.05
C ALA A 348 -20.13 21.57 -29.65
N ASN A 349 -19.90 22.85 -29.98
CA ASN A 349 -20.89 23.69 -30.64
C ASN A 349 -21.30 23.16 -32.02
N ALA A 350 -20.38 22.52 -32.75
CA ALA A 350 -20.70 21.86 -34.03
C ALA A 350 -21.70 20.70 -33.87
N ASP A 351 -21.68 20.06 -32.71
CA ASP A 351 -22.59 18.97 -32.35
C ASP A 351 -23.87 19.51 -31.64
N ASN A 352 -24.05 20.82 -31.49
CA ASN A 352 -25.10 21.49 -30.72
C ASN A 352 -25.19 21.03 -29.26
N ILE A 353 -24.03 20.75 -28.64
CA ILE A 353 -23.91 20.26 -27.26
C ILE A 353 -23.34 21.35 -26.37
N THR A 354 -24.01 21.60 -25.25
CA THR A 354 -23.39 22.24 -24.09
C THR A 354 -22.71 21.15 -23.27
N ILE A 355 -21.41 21.31 -22.99
CA ILE A 355 -20.59 20.31 -22.30
C ILE A 355 -21.12 20.08 -20.89
N ALA A 356 -21.38 18.82 -20.59
CA ALA A 356 -21.68 18.28 -19.27
C ALA A 356 -20.47 17.47 -18.75
N PRO A 357 -20.43 17.10 -17.45
CA PRO A 357 -19.29 16.37 -16.89
C PRO A 357 -18.91 15.06 -17.62
N TRP A 358 -19.89 14.35 -18.17
CA TRP A 358 -19.68 13.12 -18.95
C TRP A 358 -19.17 13.35 -20.37
N ASP A 359 -19.16 14.60 -20.85
CA ASP A 359 -18.64 14.99 -22.15
C ASP A 359 -17.17 15.43 -22.10
N TYR A 360 -16.65 15.75 -20.90
CA TYR A 360 -15.31 16.32 -20.70
C TYR A 360 -14.23 15.48 -21.38
N ARG A 361 -14.14 14.19 -21.09
CA ARG A 361 -13.09 13.31 -21.64
C ARG A 361 -13.22 13.15 -23.15
N PHE A 362 -14.43 13.04 -23.66
CA PHE A 362 -14.69 12.91 -25.09
C PHE A 362 -14.22 14.15 -25.88
N TYR A 363 -14.57 15.34 -25.42
CA TYR A 363 -14.15 16.56 -26.10
C TYR A 363 -12.70 16.94 -25.82
N ALA A 364 -12.16 16.59 -24.67
CA ALA A 364 -10.72 16.74 -24.39
C ALA A 364 -9.87 15.94 -25.39
N GLU A 365 -10.29 14.69 -25.73
CA GLU A 365 -9.63 13.88 -26.75
C GLU A 365 -9.73 14.53 -28.15
N LYS A 366 -10.89 15.06 -28.52
CA LYS A 366 -11.05 15.81 -29.77
C LYS A 366 -10.18 17.07 -29.83
N VAL A 367 -10.03 17.82 -28.72
CA VAL A 367 -9.13 18.98 -28.63
C VAL A 367 -7.67 18.53 -28.78
N ARG A 368 -7.29 17.43 -28.13
CA ARG A 368 -5.93 16.86 -28.23
C ARG A 368 -5.58 16.51 -29.66
N LYS A 369 -6.48 15.84 -30.36
CA LYS A 369 -6.32 15.50 -31.78
C LYS A 369 -6.24 16.75 -32.66
N ALA A 370 -7.11 17.74 -32.42
CA ALA A 370 -7.17 18.95 -33.25
C ALA A 370 -5.95 19.89 -33.03
N LYS A 371 -5.46 20.02 -31.77
CA LYS A 371 -4.36 20.95 -31.45
C LYS A 371 -2.97 20.34 -31.63
N TYR A 372 -2.83 19.04 -31.37
CA TYR A 372 -1.51 18.39 -31.29
C TYR A 372 -1.32 17.27 -32.32
N ASP A 373 -2.33 17.03 -33.17
CA ASP A 373 -2.34 15.91 -34.14
C ASP A 373 -2.01 14.56 -33.47
N LEU A 374 -2.34 14.44 -32.20
CA LEU A 374 -2.06 13.28 -31.36
C LEU A 374 -3.29 12.38 -31.31
N ASP A 375 -3.20 11.24 -31.97
CA ASP A 375 -4.15 10.14 -31.86
C ASP A 375 -3.61 9.09 -30.89
N GLN A 376 -4.26 8.91 -29.74
CA GLN A 376 -3.80 7.96 -28.74
C GLN A 376 -3.78 6.52 -29.27
N GLU A 377 -4.73 6.13 -30.13
CA GLU A 377 -4.73 4.80 -30.72
C GLU A 377 -3.57 4.60 -31.72
N ALA A 378 -3.17 5.65 -32.42
CA ALA A 378 -1.98 5.61 -33.28
C ALA A 378 -0.66 5.51 -32.50
N VAL A 379 -0.65 6.05 -31.27
CA VAL A 379 0.53 6.01 -30.39
C VAL A 379 0.60 4.71 -29.57
N LYS A 380 -0.55 4.15 -29.20
CA LYS A 380 -0.68 2.97 -28.34
C LYS A 380 0.16 1.75 -28.77
N PRO A 381 0.35 1.42 -30.06
CA PRO A 381 1.23 0.32 -30.49
C PRO A 381 2.70 0.46 -30.05
N TYR A 382 3.15 1.70 -29.79
CA TYR A 382 4.50 1.97 -29.27
C TYR A 382 4.61 1.70 -27.77
N PHE A 383 3.49 1.64 -27.04
CA PHE A 383 3.42 1.38 -25.61
C PHE A 383 3.03 -0.06 -25.31
N GLN A 384 3.78 -0.98 -25.89
CA GLN A 384 3.67 -2.39 -25.54
C GLN A 384 4.20 -2.61 -24.13
N LEU A 385 3.43 -3.25 -23.25
CA LEU A 385 3.74 -3.38 -21.83
C LEU A 385 5.13 -3.95 -21.56
N ASP A 386 5.52 -5.01 -22.28
CA ASP A 386 6.83 -5.63 -22.07
C ASP A 386 7.98 -4.69 -22.47
N ASN A 387 7.80 -3.90 -23.53
CA ASN A 387 8.77 -2.89 -23.93
C ASN A 387 8.85 -1.75 -22.90
N MET A 388 7.71 -1.36 -22.31
CA MET A 388 7.70 -0.33 -21.26
C MET A 388 8.38 -0.83 -19.99
N VAL A 389 8.17 -2.08 -19.60
CA VAL A 389 8.90 -2.71 -18.49
C VAL A 389 10.40 -2.75 -18.76
N ALA A 390 10.81 -3.13 -19.96
CA ALA A 390 12.23 -3.12 -20.35
C ALA A 390 12.83 -1.69 -20.33
N ALA A 391 12.10 -0.70 -20.84
CA ALA A 391 12.51 0.71 -20.84
C ALA A 391 12.62 1.27 -19.39
N MET A 392 11.69 0.90 -18.50
CA MET A 392 11.71 1.26 -17.09
C MET A 392 12.97 0.72 -16.39
N PHE A 393 13.35 -0.52 -16.65
CA PHE A 393 14.57 -1.12 -16.10
C PHE A 393 15.85 -0.53 -16.72
N ASP A 394 15.86 -0.24 -18.02
CA ASP A 394 16.97 0.44 -18.69
C ASP A 394 17.21 1.84 -18.10
N ALA A 395 16.14 2.60 -17.86
CA ALA A 395 16.22 3.90 -17.22
C ALA A 395 16.84 3.80 -15.81
N ALA A 396 16.38 2.86 -14.98
CA ALA A 396 16.93 2.64 -13.65
C ALA A 396 18.40 2.17 -13.70
N GLY A 397 18.75 1.38 -14.70
CA GLY A 397 20.14 0.97 -14.95
C GLY A 397 21.05 2.16 -15.24
N LYS A 398 20.61 3.05 -16.13
CA LYS A 398 21.37 4.25 -16.51
C LYS A 398 21.47 5.28 -15.40
N LEU A 399 20.40 5.49 -14.64
CA LEU A 399 20.33 6.53 -13.61
C LEU A 399 20.95 6.09 -12.28
N TYR A 400 20.74 4.82 -11.89
CA TYR A 400 21.05 4.35 -10.52
C TYR A 400 22.00 3.15 -10.48
N GLY A 401 22.51 2.68 -11.63
CA GLY A 401 23.41 1.53 -11.69
C GLY A 401 22.75 0.20 -11.29
N MET A 402 21.43 0.11 -11.43
CA MET A 402 20.67 -1.09 -11.08
C MET A 402 20.53 -2.03 -12.28
N SER A 403 20.43 -3.33 -12.03
CA SER A 403 20.09 -4.32 -13.04
C SER A 403 18.95 -5.22 -12.59
N PHE A 404 18.12 -5.61 -13.53
CA PHE A 404 16.91 -6.41 -13.29
C PHE A 404 16.98 -7.65 -14.17
N THR A 405 16.96 -8.83 -13.54
CA THR A 405 16.98 -10.11 -14.28
C THR A 405 15.70 -10.87 -13.96
N GLU A 406 14.91 -11.16 -14.97
CA GLU A 406 13.68 -11.92 -14.77
C GLU A 406 13.98 -13.34 -14.29
N ASN A 407 13.27 -13.74 -13.23
CA ASN A 407 13.34 -15.05 -12.62
C ASN A 407 11.95 -15.62 -12.30
N THR A 408 10.95 -15.20 -13.07
CA THR A 408 9.56 -15.69 -12.96
C THR A 408 9.52 -17.22 -12.97
N GLY A 409 8.77 -17.82 -12.04
CA GLY A 409 8.68 -19.26 -11.86
C GLY A 409 9.75 -19.88 -10.96
N THR A 410 10.75 -19.12 -10.50
CA THR A 410 11.78 -19.63 -9.57
C THR A 410 11.42 -19.45 -8.11
N VAL A 411 10.46 -18.57 -7.83
CA VAL A 411 9.91 -18.30 -6.49
C VAL A 411 8.39 -18.36 -6.54
N PRO A 412 7.71 -18.70 -5.42
CA PRO A 412 6.25 -18.67 -5.37
C PRO A 412 5.72 -17.23 -5.57
N VAL A 413 4.57 -17.13 -6.21
CA VAL A 413 3.83 -15.89 -6.42
C VAL A 413 2.38 -16.04 -5.98
N PHE A 414 1.73 -14.94 -5.61
CA PHE A 414 0.34 -14.96 -5.13
C PHE A 414 -0.70 -15.00 -6.27
N GLU A 415 -0.29 -14.73 -7.50
CA GLU A 415 -1.13 -14.75 -8.70
C GLU A 415 -0.26 -15.23 -9.89
N PRO A 416 -0.72 -16.18 -10.71
CA PRO A 416 0.10 -16.77 -11.78
C PRO A 416 0.68 -15.79 -12.80
N LYS A 417 0.04 -14.63 -12.99
CA LYS A 417 0.51 -13.59 -13.93
C LYS A 417 1.50 -12.59 -13.31
N VAL A 418 1.86 -12.75 -12.04
CA VAL A 418 2.89 -11.93 -11.39
C VAL A 418 4.27 -12.35 -11.90
N ARG A 419 5.01 -11.38 -12.41
CA ARG A 419 6.40 -11.58 -12.82
C ARG A 419 7.34 -11.22 -11.67
N THR A 420 8.50 -11.86 -11.61
CA THR A 420 9.51 -11.58 -10.59
C THR A 420 10.86 -11.28 -11.21
N PHE A 421 11.60 -10.36 -10.58
CA PHE A 421 12.89 -9.89 -11.07
C PHE A 421 13.88 -9.80 -9.92
N GLU A 422 15.04 -10.44 -10.08
CA GLU A 422 16.17 -10.22 -9.19
C GLU A 422 16.75 -8.83 -9.46
N VAL A 423 16.94 -8.05 -8.39
CA VAL A 423 17.48 -6.70 -8.48
C VAL A 423 18.88 -6.66 -7.91
N ARG A 424 19.83 -6.16 -8.72
CA ARG A 424 21.23 -5.98 -8.31
C ARG A 424 21.66 -4.54 -8.44
N ARG A 425 22.58 -4.14 -7.56
CA ARG A 425 23.35 -2.91 -7.64
C ARG A 425 24.80 -3.21 -7.27
N ASP A 426 25.75 -2.68 -8.04
CA ASP A 426 27.18 -2.95 -7.86
C ASP A 426 27.51 -4.47 -7.75
N GLY A 427 26.85 -5.30 -8.55
CA GLY A 427 26.98 -6.75 -8.56
C GLY A 427 26.34 -7.49 -7.38
N LYS A 428 25.83 -6.79 -6.37
CA LYS A 428 25.18 -7.38 -5.19
C LYS A 428 23.67 -7.46 -5.39
N VAL A 429 23.06 -8.55 -4.94
CA VAL A 429 21.59 -8.66 -4.86
C VAL A 429 21.11 -7.75 -3.74
N ILE A 430 20.22 -6.80 -4.09
CA ILE A 430 19.62 -5.87 -3.14
C ILE A 430 18.11 -6.09 -2.96
N GLY A 431 17.46 -6.77 -3.90
CA GLY A 431 16.03 -7.00 -3.82
C GLY A 431 15.52 -8.08 -4.77
N LEU A 432 14.27 -8.46 -4.52
CA LEU A 432 13.39 -9.18 -5.43
C LEU A 432 12.17 -8.30 -5.68
N PHE A 433 11.90 -8.04 -6.94
CA PHE A 433 10.81 -7.17 -7.37
C PHE A 433 9.70 -8.00 -8.01
N TYR A 434 8.48 -7.85 -7.50
CA TYR A 434 7.26 -8.47 -8.00
C TYR A 434 6.49 -7.45 -8.84
N LEU A 435 6.00 -7.85 -10.00
CA LEU A 435 5.26 -6.99 -10.92
C LEU A 435 3.89 -7.59 -11.21
N ASP A 436 2.87 -7.06 -10.55
CA ASP A 436 1.46 -7.43 -10.67
C ASP A 436 0.71 -6.40 -11.52
N ASN A 437 0.72 -6.57 -12.84
CA ASN A 437 0.26 -5.55 -13.78
C ASN A 437 -1.26 -5.54 -14.04
N PHE A 438 -1.96 -6.65 -13.85
CA PHE A 438 -3.29 -6.80 -14.42
C PHE A 438 -4.42 -6.63 -13.42
N ALA A 439 -5.51 -5.97 -13.88
CA ALA A 439 -6.77 -5.91 -13.18
C ALA A 439 -7.42 -7.30 -13.09
N ARG A 440 -8.10 -7.56 -11.98
CA ARG A 440 -8.91 -8.77 -11.76
C ARG A 440 -9.93 -8.54 -10.65
N ALA A 441 -10.92 -9.41 -10.57
CA ALA A 441 -11.88 -9.40 -9.46
C ALA A 441 -11.15 -9.52 -8.12
N GLY A 442 -11.58 -8.75 -7.12
CA GLY A 442 -10.97 -8.72 -5.79
C GLY A 442 -9.65 -7.94 -5.68
N LYS A 443 -9.12 -7.41 -6.76
CA LYS A 443 -7.98 -6.48 -6.72
C LYS A 443 -8.50 -5.04 -6.63
N ARG A 444 -8.01 -4.30 -5.63
CA ARG A 444 -8.34 -2.88 -5.45
C ARG A 444 -7.94 -2.08 -6.69
N SER A 445 -8.77 -1.11 -7.08
CA SER A 445 -8.50 -0.22 -8.20
C SER A 445 -7.35 0.78 -7.91
N GLY A 446 -6.83 1.41 -8.96
CA GLY A 446 -5.66 2.29 -8.91
C GLY A 446 -4.35 1.53 -9.08
N ALA A 447 -3.25 2.14 -8.67
CA ALA A 447 -1.94 1.51 -8.63
C ALA A 447 -1.27 1.80 -7.29
N TRP A 448 -0.33 0.96 -6.88
CA TRP A 448 0.43 1.16 -5.64
C TRP A 448 1.68 0.29 -5.61
N MET A 449 2.70 0.78 -4.92
CA MET A 449 3.85 -0.01 -4.50
C MET A 449 3.61 -0.58 -3.09
N THR A 450 4.13 -1.77 -2.82
CA THR A 450 4.15 -2.41 -1.49
C THR A 450 5.50 -3.07 -1.24
N THR A 451 5.99 -3.01 -0.01
CA THR A 451 7.12 -3.83 0.46
C THR A 451 6.59 -4.99 1.29
N TYR A 452 7.06 -6.20 0.99
CA TYR A 452 6.83 -7.38 1.83
C TYR A 452 7.90 -7.51 2.90
N ARG A 453 9.11 -7.05 2.59
CA ARG A 453 10.23 -6.88 3.51
C ARG A 453 11.05 -5.66 3.12
N SER A 454 11.21 -4.71 4.04
CA SER A 454 12.03 -3.51 3.86
C SER A 454 13.49 -3.79 4.20
N GLN A 455 14.41 -3.00 3.64
CA GLN A 455 15.81 -3.04 4.01
C GLN A 455 15.99 -2.51 5.44
N HIS A 456 16.80 -3.18 6.23
CA HIS A 456 17.45 -2.67 7.44
C HIS A 456 18.69 -3.51 7.76
N ALA A 457 19.59 -2.95 8.58
CA ALA A 457 20.82 -3.62 9.01
C ALA A 457 20.80 -3.97 10.51
N LEU A 458 19.63 -4.02 11.12
CA LEU A 458 19.48 -4.37 12.53
C LEU A 458 19.95 -5.82 12.76
N GLY A 459 20.75 -6.04 13.82
CA GLY A 459 21.37 -7.34 14.05
C GLY A 459 22.61 -7.63 13.18
N GLY A 460 23.10 -6.63 12.42
CA GLY A 460 24.35 -6.74 11.64
C GLY A 460 24.21 -7.40 10.27
N LYS A 461 22.99 -7.71 9.84
CA LYS A 461 22.70 -8.28 8.50
C LYS A 461 21.77 -7.36 7.73
N ASN A 462 22.18 -6.95 6.52
CA ASN A 462 21.30 -6.27 5.58
C ASN A 462 20.24 -7.24 5.05
N ASN A 463 18.98 -6.86 5.16
CA ASN A 463 17.88 -7.59 4.55
C ASN A 463 17.80 -7.31 3.05
N ILE A 464 17.53 -8.36 2.27
CA ILE A 464 17.16 -8.23 0.86
C ILE A 464 15.72 -7.71 0.79
N VAL A 465 15.49 -6.63 0.05
CA VAL A 465 14.17 -6.02 -0.11
C VAL A 465 13.25 -6.92 -0.93
N LEU A 466 12.02 -7.09 -0.48
CA LEU A 466 10.97 -7.69 -1.29
C LEU A 466 9.90 -6.61 -1.54
N ALA A 467 9.78 -6.17 -2.79
CA ALA A 467 8.86 -5.10 -3.17
C ALA A 467 8.00 -5.49 -4.37
N SER A 468 6.84 -4.87 -4.50
CA SER A 468 5.96 -5.08 -5.64
C SER A 468 5.37 -3.78 -6.15
N ASN A 469 5.23 -3.67 -7.48
CA ASN A 469 4.29 -2.77 -8.12
C ASN A 469 3.00 -3.51 -8.46
N ASN A 470 1.88 -2.85 -8.19
CA ASN A 470 0.55 -3.38 -8.41
C ASN A 470 -0.22 -2.40 -9.29
N ASN A 471 -0.49 -2.78 -10.53
CA ASN A 471 -1.20 -2.00 -11.52
C ASN A 471 -2.57 -2.64 -11.83
N ASN A 472 -3.39 -1.95 -12.59
CA ASN A 472 -4.70 -2.46 -13.02
C ASN A 472 -4.89 -2.29 -14.54
N PHE A 473 -3.85 -2.68 -15.31
CA PHE A 473 -3.93 -2.64 -16.77
C PHE A 473 -4.90 -3.72 -17.28
N VAL A 474 -5.51 -3.43 -18.42
CA VAL A 474 -6.36 -4.40 -19.11
C VAL A 474 -5.46 -5.30 -19.97
N PRO A 475 -5.45 -6.63 -19.75
CA PRO A 475 -4.62 -7.52 -20.55
C PRO A 475 -5.08 -7.53 -22.01
N GLY A 476 -4.14 -7.71 -22.93
CA GLY A 476 -4.45 -8.06 -24.32
C GLY A 476 -5.16 -9.43 -24.41
N ALA A 477 -5.72 -9.73 -25.58
CA ALA A 477 -6.23 -11.06 -25.87
C ALA A 477 -5.12 -12.11 -25.79
N ASP A 478 -5.47 -13.37 -25.55
CA ASP A 478 -4.49 -14.45 -25.44
C ASP A 478 -3.59 -14.52 -26.69
N GLY A 479 -2.29 -14.49 -26.49
CA GLY A 479 -1.28 -14.50 -27.54
C GLY A 479 -1.05 -13.14 -28.23
N VAL A 480 -1.73 -12.07 -27.82
CA VAL A 480 -1.54 -10.72 -28.35
C VAL A 480 -0.81 -9.86 -27.30
N PRO A 481 0.23 -9.10 -27.68
CA PRO A 481 0.90 -8.19 -26.76
C PRO A 481 -0.06 -7.21 -26.11
N THR A 482 0.08 -7.00 -24.80
CA THR A 482 -0.70 -5.99 -24.08
C THR A 482 -0.22 -4.60 -24.46
N LEU A 483 -1.11 -3.80 -25.01
CA LEU A 483 -0.87 -2.38 -25.30
C LEU A 483 -1.47 -1.54 -24.17
N ILE A 484 -0.70 -0.60 -23.65
CA ILE A 484 -1.13 0.30 -22.58
C ILE A 484 -1.20 1.75 -23.07
N SER A 485 -1.93 2.59 -22.36
CA SER A 485 -1.99 4.03 -22.65
C SER A 485 -0.71 4.74 -22.17
N ILE A 486 -0.53 5.99 -22.59
CA ILE A 486 0.53 6.87 -22.05
C ILE A 486 0.34 7.07 -20.53
N ASP A 487 -0.90 7.21 -20.08
CA ASP A 487 -1.22 7.35 -18.65
C ASP A 487 -0.87 6.08 -17.86
N ASP A 488 -1.12 4.89 -18.44
CA ASP A 488 -0.73 3.62 -17.83
C ASP A 488 0.80 3.46 -17.78
N ALA A 489 1.50 3.88 -18.84
CA ALA A 489 2.96 3.88 -18.86
C ALA A 489 3.53 4.84 -17.81
N SER A 490 2.98 6.06 -17.70
CA SER A 490 3.33 7.00 -16.62
C SER A 490 3.09 6.40 -15.23
N THR A 491 1.97 5.70 -15.04
CA THR A 491 1.65 5.01 -13.80
C THR A 491 2.66 3.91 -13.49
N LEU A 492 3.05 3.11 -14.48
CA LEU A 492 4.06 2.05 -14.33
C LEU A 492 5.39 2.61 -13.81
N PHE A 493 5.88 3.70 -14.42
CA PHE A 493 7.11 4.37 -14.00
C PHE A 493 6.97 5.02 -12.63
N HIS A 494 5.84 5.68 -12.35
CA HIS A 494 5.56 6.30 -11.05
C HIS A 494 5.64 5.29 -9.90
N GLU A 495 4.92 4.17 -9.98
CA GLU A 495 4.97 3.13 -8.94
C GLU A 495 6.36 2.50 -8.82
N PHE A 496 7.08 2.41 -9.95
CA PHE A 496 8.45 1.94 -9.91
C PHE A 496 9.41 2.93 -9.24
N GLY A 497 9.15 4.24 -9.33
CA GLY A 497 9.89 5.26 -8.60
C GLY A 497 9.80 5.07 -7.09
N HIS A 498 8.62 4.70 -6.57
CA HIS A 498 8.49 4.27 -5.18
C HIS A 498 9.33 3.02 -4.89
N ALA A 499 9.28 2.00 -5.76
CA ALA A 499 10.06 0.78 -5.56
C ALA A 499 11.57 1.04 -5.58
N ILE A 500 12.07 1.86 -6.51
CA ILE A 500 13.48 2.29 -6.54
C ILE A 500 13.89 2.92 -5.22
N HIS A 501 13.05 3.80 -4.67
CA HIS A 501 13.34 4.45 -3.39
C HIS A 501 13.55 3.42 -2.28
N TYR A 502 12.64 2.47 -2.11
CA TYR A 502 12.75 1.43 -1.08
C TYR A 502 13.87 0.42 -1.34
N LEU A 503 14.14 0.07 -2.60
CA LEU A 503 15.26 -0.81 -2.99
C LEU A 503 16.63 -0.20 -2.67
N ASN A 504 16.72 1.12 -2.59
CA ASN A 504 17.95 1.85 -2.30
C ASN A 504 18.06 2.33 -0.85
N TYR A 505 17.22 1.85 0.07
CA TYR A 505 17.38 2.15 1.49
C TYR A 505 18.73 1.64 2.02
N ASP A 506 19.34 2.45 2.89
CA ASP A 506 20.53 2.11 3.69
C ASP A 506 20.31 2.59 5.12
N ILE A 507 19.44 1.87 5.83
CA ILE A 507 19.07 2.18 7.20
C ILE A 507 19.47 1.05 8.15
N THR A 508 19.78 1.41 9.39
CA THR A 508 20.11 0.44 10.43
C THR A 508 18.86 -0.09 11.11
N TRP A 509 17.95 0.81 11.52
CA TRP A 509 16.73 0.47 12.23
C TRP A 509 15.49 0.65 11.36
N PRO A 510 14.54 -0.30 11.38
CA PRO A 510 13.26 -0.18 10.67
C PRO A 510 12.53 1.15 10.94
N GLY A 511 12.52 1.63 12.19
CA GLY A 511 11.88 2.87 12.60
C GLY A 511 12.46 4.15 11.98
N LEU A 512 13.63 4.07 11.34
CA LEU A 512 14.17 5.17 10.54
C LEU A 512 13.75 5.12 9.07
N GLY A 513 13.10 4.06 8.65
CA GLY A 513 12.54 3.94 7.30
C GLY A 513 11.29 4.80 7.09
N GLY A 514 10.86 4.86 5.85
CA GLY A 514 9.72 5.67 5.44
C GLY A 514 10.05 7.16 5.27
N THR A 515 9.09 7.87 4.71
CA THR A 515 9.18 9.31 4.44
C THR A 515 7.98 10.02 5.07
N PRO A 516 8.09 11.33 5.37
CA PRO A 516 6.91 12.13 5.67
C PRO A 516 5.86 11.99 4.56
N ARG A 517 4.58 12.00 4.94
CA ARG A 517 3.49 11.74 3.99
C ARG A 517 3.45 12.73 2.83
N ASP A 518 3.82 13.96 3.07
CA ASP A 518 3.88 15.03 2.07
C ASP A 518 5.21 15.08 1.29
N PHE A 519 6.07 14.07 1.45
CA PHE A 519 7.27 13.85 0.64
C PHE A 519 7.20 12.57 -0.20
N VAL A 520 6.29 11.65 0.14
CA VAL A 520 6.27 10.29 -0.40
C VAL A 520 6.22 10.24 -1.93
N GLU A 521 5.55 11.21 -2.57
CA GLU A 521 5.41 11.27 -4.02
C GLU A 521 6.61 11.92 -4.74
N TYR A 522 7.56 12.52 -4.00
CA TYR A 522 8.71 13.17 -4.65
C TYR A 522 9.59 12.16 -5.43
N PRO A 523 9.99 11.01 -4.87
CA PRO A 523 10.77 10.03 -5.63
C PRO A 523 10.02 9.45 -6.82
N SER A 524 8.71 9.20 -6.68
CA SER A 524 7.88 8.64 -7.75
C SER A 524 7.65 9.63 -8.90
N GLN A 525 7.59 10.94 -8.62
CA GLN A 525 7.41 11.97 -9.63
C GLN A 525 8.70 12.31 -10.37
N VAL A 526 9.86 11.99 -9.82
CA VAL A 526 11.15 12.16 -10.52
C VAL A 526 11.37 11.07 -11.57
N ASN A 527 10.81 9.90 -11.34
CA ASN A 527 10.94 8.73 -12.21
C ASN A 527 9.81 8.64 -13.24
#